data_240fcbbd27ca92b18289660f92d05dd7
#
_entry.id   240fcbbd27ca92b18289660f92d05dd7
#
_cell.length_a   1.000
_cell.length_b   1.000
_cell.length_c   1.000
_cell.angle_alpha   90.00
_cell.angle_beta   90.00
_cell.angle_gamma   90.00
#
_symmetry.space_group_name_H-M   'P 1'
#
loop_
_entity.id
_entity.type
_entity.pdbx_description
1 polymer ?
#
loop_
_entity_poly.entity_id
_entity_poly.type
_entity_poly.pdbx_seq_one_letter_code
_entity_poly.pdbx_strand_id
1 'polypeptide(L)'
;ISESTTQKKKVYGYLVDTGLKDSTDDTKSLYNLYIVSEKQIFAPNDSSCIFRFYKYDEKTANFLSNLISVNFNNNFNTSKVTNMSLMFCRCTSLTSLDLSNFNTANVTNMFYMFGDCSSLTSLDLSSFNTANVTSMRSMFTGCKSITNLNLSNFDTSKVTNMDAMFYICRSLTTLDLSGFNTSNVTDMGNMFYCCFALTSLNLSSFNTTNVTDMSSMFQRCESLTSLDLSNFNTAKVTTMEEMFHICKSLTSLNLSNFNTSNVIDMSDMFYECSSLTTLDLSSFNTSNVTNMFGMFCDCSSLTTSINITNANVKYYDQMFLVAATNSGAQITVNYIVSASALVDKMIATKSTQSNVIKGNVIPEYSITITGNDDIKYESNSRAKGTKVTLTSISGNNYVTSFKMNGTTINGNEFIMPNSDVTISNIVTIPCKTIETAHNPYLDSQDNVILGEHTFEGAKSLTVILDYETHGTWADYFIIYDSSTSTTGINNNKKYGGDFRTQEIITINSNYIKITFTSDSSSDNYYGLKAIVIPNY
;
A
#
# COMPACT_ATOMS: atom_id res chain seq x y z
N ILE A 1 2.25 -12.41 34.20
CA ILE A 1 2.01 -13.62 33.40
C ILE A 1 0.66 -14.14 33.85
N SER A 2 -0.35 -14.11 33.00
CA SER A 2 -1.68 -14.62 33.32
C SER A 2 -1.60 -16.14 33.49
N GLU A 3 -2.16 -16.66 34.58
CA GLU A 3 -2.29 -18.11 34.76
C GLU A 3 -3.18 -18.67 33.63
N SER A 4 -2.59 -19.51 32.77
CA SER A 4 -3.40 -20.29 31.83
C SER A 4 -4.34 -21.18 32.65
N THR A 5 -5.64 -21.23 32.32
CA THR A 5 -6.64 -22.11 32.96
C THR A 5 -6.27 -23.60 32.98
N THR A 6 -5.27 -23.97 32.19
CA THR A 6 -4.70 -25.34 32.10
C THR A 6 -3.38 -25.51 32.85
N GLN A 7 -2.74 -24.44 33.31
CA GLN A 7 -1.46 -24.49 34.02
C GLN A 7 -1.69 -24.56 35.54
N LYS A 8 -1.58 -25.77 36.09
CA LYS A 8 -1.81 -26.00 37.53
C LYS A 8 -0.63 -25.67 38.44
N LYS A 9 0.54 -25.26 37.87
CA LYS A 9 1.76 -24.93 38.64
C LYS A 9 2.16 -23.49 38.41
N LYS A 10 2.68 -22.87 39.49
CA LYS A 10 3.13 -21.48 39.46
C LYS A 10 4.35 -21.31 38.57
N VAL A 11 4.39 -20.20 37.81
CA VAL A 11 5.56 -19.72 37.07
C VAL A 11 6.13 -18.55 37.86
N TYR A 12 7.42 -18.58 38.12
CA TYR A 12 8.12 -17.55 38.89
C TYR A 12 9.01 -16.74 37.95
N GLY A 13 9.04 -15.42 38.13
CA GLY A 13 9.98 -14.52 37.49
C GLY A 13 10.97 -13.97 38.51
N TYR A 14 12.26 -14.02 38.18
CA TYR A 14 13.33 -13.45 38.99
C TYR A 14 14.15 -12.47 38.15
N LEU A 15 14.46 -11.32 38.74
CA LEU A 15 15.45 -10.40 38.19
C LEU A 15 16.77 -10.63 38.93
N VAL A 16 17.82 -10.94 38.18
CA VAL A 16 19.17 -11.11 38.72
C VAL A 16 20.06 -10.01 38.18
N ASP A 17 20.71 -9.25 39.06
CA ASP A 17 21.66 -8.23 38.68
C ASP A 17 22.86 -8.92 37.96
N THR A 18 23.21 -8.45 36.79
CA THR A 18 24.33 -8.99 36.02
C THR A 18 25.68 -8.47 36.50
N GLY A 19 25.67 -7.45 37.38
CA GLY A 19 26.87 -6.69 37.74
C GLY A 19 27.38 -5.76 36.63
N LEU A 20 26.70 -5.74 35.50
CA LEU A 20 27.02 -4.87 34.35
C LEU A 20 26.21 -3.59 34.43
N LYS A 21 26.74 -2.53 33.85
CA LYS A 21 26.07 -1.25 33.69
C LYS A 21 25.61 -1.05 32.26
N ASP A 22 24.58 -0.22 32.10
CA ASP A 22 24.15 0.22 30.77
C ASP A 22 25.28 1.00 30.10
N SER A 23 25.59 0.70 28.86
CA SER A 23 26.68 1.35 28.12
C SER A 23 26.44 2.84 27.86
N THR A 24 25.19 3.29 28.01
CA THR A 24 24.77 4.69 27.80
C THR A 24 24.50 5.44 29.11
N ASP A 25 24.38 4.71 30.25
CA ASP A 25 24.09 5.27 31.55
C ASP A 25 24.61 4.35 32.67
N ASP A 26 25.80 4.63 33.17
CA ASP A 26 26.49 3.85 34.20
C ASP A 26 25.78 3.84 35.58
N THR A 27 24.76 4.65 35.75
CA THR A 27 23.90 4.62 36.94
C THR A 27 22.87 3.50 36.92
N LYS A 28 22.65 2.90 35.73
CA LYS A 28 21.67 1.83 35.52
C LYS A 28 22.33 0.45 35.51
N SER A 29 21.86 -0.45 36.37
CA SER A 29 22.25 -1.86 36.36
C SER A 29 21.45 -2.64 35.30
N LEU A 30 22.10 -3.59 34.66
CA LEU A 30 21.47 -4.56 33.76
C LEU A 30 21.04 -5.79 34.55
N TYR A 31 19.88 -6.33 34.23
CA TYR A 31 19.30 -7.48 34.93
C TYR A 31 18.97 -8.59 33.92
N ASN A 32 19.23 -9.84 34.31
CA ASN A 32 18.67 -11.01 33.65
C ASN A 32 17.27 -11.28 34.24
N LEU A 33 16.29 -11.47 33.37
CA LEU A 33 14.98 -11.98 33.75
C LEU A 33 14.95 -13.50 33.57
N TYR A 34 14.81 -14.23 34.68
CA TYR A 34 14.57 -15.66 34.66
C TYR A 34 13.10 -15.97 34.86
N ILE A 35 12.51 -16.71 33.92
CA ILE A 35 11.15 -17.26 34.04
C ILE A 35 11.32 -18.77 34.25
N VAL A 36 10.99 -19.27 35.41
CA VAL A 36 11.24 -20.65 35.80
C VAL A 36 9.97 -21.38 36.20
N SER A 37 9.91 -22.66 35.85
CA SER A 37 8.86 -23.58 36.23
C SER A 37 9.45 -24.99 36.33
N GLU A 38 8.92 -25.82 37.20
CA GLU A 38 9.27 -27.24 37.29
C GLU A 38 8.84 -28.06 36.05
N LYS A 39 7.97 -27.51 35.23
CA LYS A 39 7.43 -28.14 34.01
C LYS A 39 7.52 -27.17 32.84
N GLN A 40 7.33 -27.70 31.63
CA GLN A 40 7.27 -26.92 30.42
C GLN A 40 6.27 -25.75 30.56
N ILE A 41 6.70 -24.56 30.15
CA ILE A 41 5.91 -23.35 30.13
C ILE A 41 5.20 -23.28 28.78
N PHE A 42 3.89 -23.28 28.76
CA PHE A 42 3.11 -23.05 27.56
C PHE A 42 2.87 -21.56 27.36
N ALA A 43 3.22 -21.08 26.17
CA ALA A 43 2.86 -19.73 25.77
C ALA A 43 1.32 -19.63 25.59
N PRO A 44 0.68 -18.52 25.97
CA PRO A 44 -0.74 -18.31 25.66
C PRO A 44 -0.99 -18.29 24.14
N ASN A 45 -2.22 -18.59 23.71
CA ASN A 45 -2.59 -18.56 22.29
C ASN A 45 -2.32 -17.19 21.66
N ASP A 46 -2.66 -16.14 22.36
CA ASP A 46 -2.20 -14.77 22.07
C ASP A 46 -0.92 -14.50 22.86
N SER A 47 0.20 -14.55 22.19
CA SER A 47 1.53 -14.24 22.72
C SER A 47 2.04 -12.89 22.22
N SER A 48 1.13 -12.03 21.77
CA SER A 48 1.48 -10.68 21.38
C SER A 48 2.13 -9.90 22.53
N CYS A 49 3.12 -9.12 22.23
CA CYS A 49 3.84 -8.26 23.17
C CYS A 49 4.50 -8.98 24.38
N ILE A 50 4.66 -10.30 24.38
CA ILE A 50 5.05 -11.04 25.61
C ILE A 50 6.48 -10.68 26.08
N PHE A 51 7.37 -10.33 25.17
CA PHE A 51 8.74 -9.89 25.45
C PHE A 51 8.98 -8.43 25.07
N ARG A 52 7.93 -7.64 24.97
CA ARG A 52 7.97 -6.20 24.68
C ARG A 52 8.38 -5.41 25.92
N PHE A 53 9.63 -5.49 26.32
CA PHE A 53 10.17 -4.78 27.49
C PHE A 53 10.84 -3.48 27.02
N TYR A 54 10.14 -2.37 27.06
CA TYR A 54 10.71 -1.04 26.81
C TYR A 54 10.11 0.02 27.72
N LYS A 55 10.89 1.07 27.95
CA LYS A 55 10.44 2.32 28.55
C LYS A 55 10.58 3.43 27.52
N TYR A 56 9.56 4.24 27.37
CA TYR A 56 9.66 5.45 26.56
C TYR A 56 10.45 6.50 27.35
N ASP A 57 11.53 7.01 26.78
CA ASP A 57 12.30 8.12 27.32
C ASP A 57 11.82 9.43 26.68
N GLU A 58 11.08 10.23 27.44
CA GLU A 58 10.52 11.50 26.98
C GLU A 58 11.60 12.54 26.61
N LYS A 59 12.84 12.42 27.17
CA LYS A 59 13.92 13.37 26.90
C LYS A 59 14.57 13.14 25.53
N THR A 60 14.68 11.89 25.11
CA THR A 60 15.31 11.52 23.85
C THR A 60 14.31 11.15 22.76
N ALA A 61 13.02 11.13 23.09
CA ALA A 61 11.92 10.63 22.25
C ALA A 61 12.18 9.19 21.73
N ASN A 62 12.91 8.37 22.48
CA ASN A 62 13.27 7.01 22.11
C ASN A 62 12.68 5.97 23.04
N PHE A 63 12.49 4.77 22.51
CA PHE A 63 12.17 3.59 23.32
C PHE A 63 13.47 2.88 23.71
N LEU A 64 13.67 2.71 25.00
CA LEU A 64 14.85 2.03 25.56
C LEU A 64 14.44 0.66 26.08
N SER A 65 15.08 -0.39 25.58
CA SER A 65 14.95 -1.74 26.10
C SER A 65 16.29 -2.23 26.62
N ASN A 66 16.32 -2.70 27.84
CA ASN A 66 17.51 -3.28 28.46
C ASN A 66 17.58 -4.82 28.27
N LEU A 67 16.71 -5.41 27.44
CA LEU A 67 16.74 -6.85 27.13
C LEU A 67 17.86 -7.14 26.15
N ILE A 68 18.94 -7.79 26.62
CA ILE A 68 20.13 -8.10 25.82
C ILE A 68 20.04 -9.48 25.18
N SER A 69 19.44 -10.43 25.89
CA SER A 69 19.26 -11.81 25.40
C SER A 69 18.06 -12.48 26.07
N VAL A 70 17.52 -13.48 25.41
CA VAL A 70 16.48 -14.36 25.98
C VAL A 70 16.92 -15.79 25.80
N ASN A 71 16.89 -16.57 26.88
CA ASN A 71 17.16 -18.00 26.85
C ASN A 71 15.92 -18.79 27.26
N PHE A 72 15.39 -19.56 26.36
CA PHE A 72 14.17 -20.35 26.57
C PHE A 72 14.45 -21.72 27.19
N ASN A 73 15.71 -22.16 27.26
CA ASN A 73 16.15 -23.46 27.86
C ASN A 73 15.28 -24.65 27.39
N ASN A 74 14.83 -24.65 26.14
CA ASN A 74 13.93 -25.68 25.58
C ASN A 74 12.63 -25.90 26.36
N ASN A 75 12.25 -24.97 27.20
CA ASN A 75 11.12 -25.13 28.15
C ASN A 75 9.91 -24.25 27.82
N PHE A 76 9.99 -23.45 26.76
CA PHE A 76 8.95 -22.56 26.31
C PHE A 76 8.23 -23.13 25.10
N ASN A 77 7.00 -23.60 25.28
CA ASN A 77 6.22 -24.27 24.26
C ASN A 77 5.27 -23.30 23.58
N THR A 78 5.46 -23.08 22.28
CA THR A 78 4.63 -22.18 21.44
C THR A 78 3.63 -22.91 20.56
N SER A 79 3.47 -24.23 20.69
CA SER A 79 2.66 -25.05 19.77
C SER A 79 1.16 -24.67 19.70
N LYS A 80 0.66 -23.90 20.67
CA LYS A 80 -0.74 -23.41 20.67
C LYS A 80 -0.88 -21.94 20.32
N VAL A 81 0.24 -21.26 20.03
CA VAL A 81 0.23 -19.82 19.74
C VAL A 81 -0.37 -19.59 18.35
N THR A 82 -1.31 -18.68 18.27
CA THR A 82 -1.92 -18.23 17.01
C THR A 82 -1.55 -16.80 16.66
N ASN A 83 -1.16 -15.97 17.65
CA ASN A 83 -0.76 -14.58 17.48
C ASN A 83 0.61 -14.33 18.13
N MET A 84 1.62 -13.97 17.31
CA MET A 84 2.97 -13.57 17.74
C MET A 84 3.26 -12.10 17.40
N SER A 85 2.24 -11.30 17.11
CA SER A 85 2.46 -9.89 16.78
C SER A 85 3.18 -9.14 17.91
N LEU A 86 4.12 -8.25 17.53
CA LEU A 86 4.84 -7.42 18.50
C LEU A 86 5.64 -8.21 19.56
N MET A 87 5.88 -9.51 19.41
CA MET A 87 6.38 -10.38 20.49
C MET A 87 7.73 -9.90 21.03
N PHE A 88 8.65 -9.48 20.17
CA PHE A 88 9.96 -8.93 20.53
C PHE A 88 10.10 -7.46 20.11
N CYS A 89 8.97 -6.80 19.84
CA CYS A 89 8.96 -5.41 19.39
C CYS A 89 9.74 -4.49 20.31
N ARG A 90 10.61 -3.66 19.70
CA ARG A 90 11.44 -2.66 20.41
C ARG A 90 12.42 -3.24 21.45
N CYS A 91 12.84 -4.48 21.25
CA CYS A 91 13.96 -5.04 21.99
C CYS A 91 15.28 -4.49 21.41
N THR A 92 15.50 -3.17 21.59
CA THR A 92 16.57 -2.42 20.91
C THR A 92 17.98 -2.86 21.27
N SER A 93 18.18 -3.45 22.47
CA SER A 93 19.48 -3.96 22.95
C SER A 93 19.69 -5.46 22.70
N LEU A 94 18.70 -6.15 22.11
CA LEU A 94 18.77 -7.58 21.84
C LEU A 94 19.75 -7.84 20.68
N THR A 95 20.84 -8.58 20.96
CA THR A 95 21.89 -8.86 19.99
C THR A 95 21.80 -10.23 19.34
N SER A 96 21.17 -11.17 20.03
CA SER A 96 20.92 -12.53 19.53
C SER A 96 19.64 -13.11 20.12
N LEU A 97 19.03 -14.04 19.41
CA LEU A 97 17.77 -14.67 19.83
C LEU A 97 17.74 -16.10 19.30
N ASP A 98 17.67 -17.08 20.20
CA ASP A 98 17.49 -18.48 19.83
C ASP A 98 16.01 -18.85 19.79
N LEU A 99 15.50 -19.12 18.60
CA LEU A 99 14.10 -19.49 18.34
C LEU A 99 13.97 -20.95 17.84
N SER A 100 15.04 -21.77 17.96
CA SER A 100 15.10 -23.13 17.42
C SER A 100 13.97 -24.05 17.93
N ASN A 101 13.42 -23.75 19.11
CA ASN A 101 12.33 -24.49 19.73
C ASN A 101 10.94 -23.89 19.52
N PHE A 102 10.83 -22.83 18.72
CA PHE A 102 9.54 -22.21 18.44
C PHE A 102 8.76 -23.05 17.41
N ASN A 103 7.57 -23.48 17.80
CA ASN A 103 6.60 -24.07 16.89
C ASN A 103 5.61 -22.98 16.45
N THR A 104 5.67 -22.59 15.19
CA THR A 104 4.83 -21.52 14.63
C THR A 104 3.71 -22.06 13.72
N ALA A 105 3.49 -23.38 13.67
CA ALA A 105 2.56 -24.01 12.75
C ALA A 105 1.10 -23.52 12.86
N ASN A 106 0.70 -23.00 14.02
CA ASN A 106 -0.64 -22.45 14.25
C ASN A 106 -0.69 -20.89 14.19
N VAL A 107 0.46 -20.23 13.95
CA VAL A 107 0.53 -18.77 13.95
C VAL A 107 -0.10 -18.21 12.68
N THR A 108 -0.99 -17.24 12.84
CA THR A 108 -1.66 -16.53 11.74
C THR A 108 -1.21 -15.09 11.62
N ASN A 109 -0.65 -14.49 12.68
CA ASN A 109 -0.25 -13.09 12.73
C ASN A 109 1.17 -12.94 13.29
N MET A 110 2.08 -12.38 12.47
CA MET A 110 3.47 -12.04 12.82
C MET A 110 3.74 -10.54 12.66
N PHE A 111 2.70 -9.69 12.70
CA PHE A 111 2.82 -8.25 12.60
C PHE A 111 3.85 -7.71 13.58
N TYR A 112 4.85 -6.97 13.07
CA TYR A 112 5.87 -6.27 13.85
C TYR A 112 6.62 -7.17 14.87
N MET A 113 6.72 -8.48 14.62
CA MET A 113 7.24 -9.45 15.61
C MET A 113 8.64 -9.11 16.10
N PHE A 114 9.52 -8.68 15.21
CA PHE A 114 10.90 -8.24 15.51
C PHE A 114 11.09 -6.74 15.27
N GLY A 115 10.01 -5.98 15.20
CA GLY A 115 10.07 -4.55 14.91
C GLY A 115 10.95 -3.79 15.90
N ASP A 116 11.86 -2.96 15.38
CA ASP A 116 12.84 -2.17 16.13
C ASP A 116 13.83 -3.01 17.01
N CYS A 117 14.11 -4.25 16.66
CA CYS A 117 15.22 -5.01 17.21
C CYS A 117 16.55 -4.51 16.61
N SER A 118 16.90 -3.25 16.90
CA SER A 118 17.93 -2.50 16.17
C SER A 118 19.36 -3.01 16.33
N SER A 119 19.65 -3.74 17.42
CA SER A 119 20.98 -4.34 17.68
C SER A 119 21.10 -5.79 17.23
N LEU A 120 20.01 -6.41 16.74
CA LEU A 120 20.02 -7.79 16.30
C LEU A 120 20.83 -7.91 15.01
N THR A 121 21.92 -8.73 15.05
CA THR A 121 22.84 -8.86 13.91
C THR A 121 22.55 -10.07 13.03
N SER A 122 21.94 -11.10 13.60
CA SER A 122 21.54 -12.33 12.91
C SER A 122 20.28 -12.91 13.55
N LEU A 123 19.50 -13.64 12.77
CA LEU A 123 18.30 -14.30 13.24
C LEU A 123 18.11 -15.61 12.46
N ASP A 124 18.11 -16.74 13.18
CA ASP A 124 17.79 -18.05 12.60
C ASP A 124 16.29 -18.31 12.70
N LEU A 125 15.64 -18.40 11.54
CA LEU A 125 14.19 -18.64 11.38
C LEU A 125 13.93 -20.01 10.73
N SER A 126 14.92 -20.90 10.69
CA SER A 126 14.80 -22.21 10.04
C SER A 126 13.71 -23.12 10.66
N SER A 127 13.38 -22.90 11.94
CA SER A 127 12.29 -23.59 12.65
C SER A 127 10.88 -23.09 12.31
N PHE A 128 10.78 -21.92 11.64
CA PHE A 128 9.47 -21.28 11.42
C PHE A 128 8.68 -22.00 10.32
N ASN A 129 7.44 -22.33 10.63
CA ASN A 129 6.42 -22.73 9.69
C ASN A 129 5.43 -21.58 9.54
N THR A 130 5.38 -20.95 8.37
CA THR A 130 4.54 -19.76 8.10
C THR A 130 3.31 -20.05 7.25
N ALA A 131 3.01 -21.32 6.97
CA ALA A 131 1.91 -21.75 6.08
C ALA A 131 0.50 -21.27 6.49
N ASN A 132 0.33 -20.78 7.72
CA ASN A 132 -0.94 -20.21 8.20
C ASN A 132 -0.88 -18.70 8.43
N VAL A 133 0.26 -18.06 8.18
CA VAL A 133 0.43 -16.61 8.41
C VAL A 133 -0.30 -15.82 7.33
N THR A 134 -1.13 -14.86 7.75
CA THR A 134 -1.88 -13.97 6.87
C THR A 134 -1.32 -12.54 6.87
N SER A 135 -0.58 -12.15 7.91
CA SER A 135 0.06 -10.83 7.99
C SER A 135 1.51 -10.95 8.42
N MET A 136 2.41 -10.40 7.59
CA MET A 136 3.84 -10.20 7.87
C MET A 136 4.20 -8.71 7.86
N ARG A 137 3.18 -7.85 7.95
CA ARG A 137 3.35 -6.39 7.97
C ARG A 137 4.39 -6.01 9.00
N SER A 138 5.38 -5.22 8.58
CA SER A 138 6.43 -4.65 9.44
C SER A 138 7.23 -5.68 10.26
N MET A 139 7.28 -6.97 9.87
CA MET A 139 7.83 -8.06 10.70
C MET A 139 9.27 -7.78 11.15
N PHE A 140 10.10 -7.18 10.28
CA PHE A 140 11.50 -6.85 10.53
C PHE A 140 11.79 -5.34 10.51
N THR A 141 10.75 -4.50 10.57
CA THR A 141 10.92 -3.04 10.60
C THR A 141 11.96 -2.63 11.63
N GLY A 142 12.92 -1.77 11.25
CA GLY A 142 13.90 -1.22 12.18
C GLY A 142 14.95 -2.20 12.68
N CYS A 143 15.10 -3.38 12.08
CA CYS A 143 16.20 -4.30 12.32
C CYS A 143 17.49 -3.78 11.66
N LYS A 144 18.04 -2.69 12.21
CA LYS A 144 19.07 -1.85 11.57
C LYS A 144 20.41 -2.56 11.39
N SER A 145 20.71 -3.56 12.22
CA SER A 145 22.01 -4.25 12.25
C SER A 145 22.02 -5.61 11.56
N ILE A 146 20.87 -6.13 11.14
CA ILE A 146 20.79 -7.39 10.38
C ILE A 146 21.41 -7.17 8.99
N THR A 147 22.40 -8.02 8.65
CA THR A 147 23.08 -7.96 7.34
C THR A 147 22.55 -8.98 6.34
N ASN A 148 21.96 -10.06 6.81
CA ASN A 148 21.37 -11.13 6.00
C ASN A 148 20.21 -11.80 6.75
N LEU A 149 19.20 -12.23 6.01
CA LEU A 149 18.07 -13.02 6.49
C LEU A 149 17.83 -14.20 5.55
N ASN A 150 17.83 -15.42 6.09
CA ASN A 150 17.42 -16.60 5.34
C ASN A 150 15.91 -16.83 5.56
N LEU A 151 15.12 -16.63 4.52
CA LEU A 151 13.66 -16.78 4.50
C LEU A 151 13.21 -17.88 3.53
N SER A 152 14.11 -18.79 3.12
CA SER A 152 13.85 -19.82 2.10
C SER A 152 12.76 -20.83 2.51
N ASN A 153 12.48 -20.97 3.82
CA ASN A 153 11.44 -21.84 4.35
C ASN A 153 10.09 -21.13 4.55
N PHE A 154 9.99 -19.82 4.23
CA PHE A 154 8.74 -19.08 4.42
C PHE A 154 7.72 -19.43 3.33
N ASP A 155 6.59 -19.99 3.73
CA ASP A 155 5.39 -20.07 2.90
C ASP A 155 4.57 -18.80 3.09
N THR A 156 4.50 -17.98 2.05
CA THR A 156 3.78 -16.70 2.05
C THR A 156 2.45 -16.76 1.29
N SER A 157 2.00 -17.96 0.91
CA SER A 157 0.83 -18.16 0.04
C SER A 157 -0.49 -17.61 0.61
N LYS A 158 -0.60 -17.42 1.93
CA LYS A 158 -1.77 -16.84 2.59
C LYS A 158 -1.57 -15.38 3.03
N VAL A 159 -0.38 -14.82 2.83
CA VAL A 159 -0.09 -13.45 3.26
C VAL A 159 -0.81 -12.46 2.36
N THR A 160 -1.51 -11.51 2.97
CA THR A 160 -2.25 -10.45 2.27
C THR A 160 -1.62 -9.07 2.42
N ASN A 161 -0.79 -8.86 3.44
CA ASN A 161 -0.13 -7.58 3.70
C ASN A 161 1.36 -7.79 4.02
N MET A 162 2.24 -7.14 3.24
CA MET A 162 3.70 -7.11 3.39
C MET A 162 4.23 -5.67 3.55
N ASP A 163 3.34 -4.67 3.81
CA ASP A 163 3.75 -3.29 4.05
C ASP A 163 4.87 -3.23 5.09
N ALA A 164 5.88 -2.44 4.79
CA ALA A 164 7.02 -2.14 5.67
C ALA A 164 7.77 -3.39 6.22
N MET A 165 7.68 -4.57 5.55
CA MET A 165 8.24 -5.82 6.10
C MET A 165 9.74 -5.69 6.45
N PHE A 166 10.52 -4.97 5.64
CA PHE A 166 11.96 -4.72 5.85
C PHE A 166 12.27 -3.23 6.01
N TYR A 167 11.30 -2.44 6.43
CA TYR A 167 11.41 -0.97 6.62
C TYR A 167 12.60 -0.63 7.55
N ILE A 168 13.53 0.23 7.11
CA ILE A 168 14.74 0.64 7.86
C ILE A 168 15.68 -0.54 8.24
N CYS A 169 15.74 -1.58 7.43
CA CYS A 169 16.79 -2.61 7.53
C CYS A 169 18.10 -2.11 6.91
N ARG A 170 18.74 -1.13 7.55
CA ARG A 170 19.82 -0.30 6.98
C ARG A 170 21.06 -1.06 6.56
N SER A 171 21.40 -2.17 7.25
CA SER A 171 22.59 -2.96 7.01
C SER A 171 22.35 -4.20 6.14
N LEU A 172 21.12 -4.45 5.73
CA LEU A 172 20.77 -5.59 4.89
C LEU A 172 21.38 -5.41 3.49
N THR A 173 22.33 -6.30 3.12
CA THR A 173 23.10 -6.17 1.87
C THR A 173 22.50 -6.98 0.73
N THR A 174 21.96 -8.14 1.01
CA THR A 174 21.31 -9.04 0.05
C THR A 174 20.09 -9.68 0.68
N LEU A 175 19.08 -9.95 -0.13
CA LEU A 175 17.87 -10.64 0.31
C LEU A 175 17.34 -11.50 -0.83
N ASP A 176 17.21 -12.80 -0.59
CA ASP A 176 16.61 -13.72 -1.54
C ASP A 176 15.14 -13.99 -1.16
N LEU A 177 14.24 -13.53 -2.00
CA LEU A 177 12.80 -13.70 -1.87
C LEU A 177 12.22 -14.59 -2.98
N SER A 178 13.07 -15.35 -3.69
CA SER A 178 12.64 -16.21 -4.80
C SER A 178 11.61 -17.30 -4.42
N GLY A 179 11.52 -17.61 -3.12
CA GLY A 179 10.51 -18.53 -2.57
C GLY A 179 9.17 -17.89 -2.22
N PHE A 180 9.03 -16.55 -2.32
CA PHE A 180 7.80 -15.88 -1.89
C PHE A 180 6.68 -16.03 -2.92
N ASN A 181 5.51 -16.45 -2.45
CA ASN A 181 4.27 -16.39 -3.21
C ASN A 181 3.48 -15.15 -2.76
N THR A 182 3.41 -14.14 -3.61
CA THR A 182 2.74 -12.86 -3.31
C THR A 182 1.38 -12.71 -3.99
N SER A 183 0.80 -13.79 -4.52
CA SER A 183 -0.45 -13.73 -5.30
C SER A 183 -1.66 -13.20 -4.54
N ASN A 184 -1.65 -13.27 -3.21
CA ASN A 184 -2.71 -12.75 -2.35
C ASN A 184 -2.38 -11.40 -1.71
N VAL A 185 -1.18 -10.85 -1.96
CA VAL A 185 -0.75 -9.59 -1.35
C VAL A 185 -1.44 -8.41 -2.05
N THR A 186 -2.01 -7.52 -1.25
CA THR A 186 -2.67 -6.29 -1.73
C THR A 186 -1.88 -5.02 -1.43
N ASP A 187 -0.96 -5.08 -0.46
CA ASP A 187 -0.21 -3.93 0.04
C ASP A 187 1.28 -4.31 0.18
N MET A 188 2.13 -3.59 -0.56
CA MET A 188 3.60 -3.72 -0.55
C MET A 188 4.27 -2.35 -0.29
N GLY A 189 3.52 -1.38 0.22
CA GLY A 189 4.05 -0.06 0.55
C GLY A 189 5.24 -0.15 1.50
N ASN A 190 6.22 0.73 1.34
CA ASN A 190 7.39 0.83 2.23
C ASN A 190 8.23 -0.47 2.41
N MET A 191 7.99 -1.54 1.62
CA MET A 191 8.54 -2.87 1.92
C MET A 191 10.04 -2.87 2.13
N PHE A 192 10.81 -2.09 1.36
CA PHE A 192 12.26 -1.96 1.45
C PHE A 192 12.73 -0.52 1.75
N TYR A 193 11.86 0.30 2.32
CA TYR A 193 12.16 1.70 2.68
C TYR A 193 13.44 1.80 3.52
N CYS A 194 14.40 2.63 3.13
CA CYS A 194 15.68 2.84 3.83
C CYS A 194 16.54 1.56 4.02
N CYS A 195 16.46 0.61 3.08
CA CYS A 195 17.42 -0.48 2.98
C CYS A 195 18.70 0.04 2.28
N PHE A 196 19.43 0.95 2.93
CA PHE A 196 20.54 1.71 2.34
C PHE A 196 21.66 0.84 1.75
N ALA A 197 21.98 -0.29 2.40
CA ALA A 197 23.07 -1.18 2.00
C ALA A 197 22.68 -2.24 0.97
N LEU A 198 21.40 -2.31 0.58
CA LEU A 198 20.88 -3.33 -0.33
C LEU A 198 21.47 -3.12 -1.73
N THR A 199 22.28 -4.07 -2.21
CA THR A 199 22.95 -4.00 -3.51
C THR A 199 22.26 -4.82 -4.58
N SER A 200 21.55 -5.88 -4.17
CA SER A 200 20.79 -6.75 -5.07
C SER A 200 19.54 -7.30 -4.40
N LEU A 201 18.49 -7.49 -5.19
CA LEU A 201 17.21 -8.00 -4.73
C LEU A 201 16.58 -8.86 -5.83
N ASN A 202 16.25 -10.11 -5.49
CA ASN A 202 15.57 -11.02 -6.40
C ASN A 202 14.07 -11.04 -6.13
N LEU A 203 13.29 -10.49 -7.05
CA LEU A 203 11.83 -10.41 -7.00
C LEU A 203 11.15 -11.26 -8.09
N SER A 204 11.88 -12.21 -8.70
CA SER A 204 11.38 -12.97 -9.87
C SER A 204 10.14 -13.82 -9.59
N SER A 205 9.86 -14.14 -8.32
CA SER A 205 8.66 -14.88 -7.90
C SER A 205 7.45 -13.99 -7.59
N PHE A 206 7.64 -12.65 -7.56
CA PHE A 206 6.57 -11.75 -7.13
C PHE A 206 5.44 -11.71 -8.17
N ASN A 207 4.23 -11.96 -7.70
CA ASN A 207 2.99 -11.72 -8.44
C ASN A 207 2.29 -10.51 -7.81
N THR A 208 2.27 -9.39 -8.51
CA THR A 208 1.69 -8.13 -8.01
C THR A 208 0.29 -7.84 -8.56
N THR A 209 -0.38 -8.83 -9.16
CA THR A 209 -1.70 -8.67 -9.81
C THR A 209 -2.78 -8.11 -8.88
N ASN A 210 -2.65 -8.33 -7.56
CA ASN A 210 -3.61 -7.85 -6.58
C ASN A 210 -3.13 -6.64 -5.77
N VAL A 211 -1.90 -6.16 -6.02
CA VAL A 211 -1.34 -5.03 -5.29
C VAL A 211 -1.98 -3.73 -5.72
N THR A 212 -2.41 -2.93 -4.74
CA THR A 212 -3.02 -1.60 -4.93
C THR A 212 -2.10 -0.47 -4.47
N ASP A 213 -1.18 -0.74 -3.54
CA ASP A 213 -0.23 0.22 -2.98
C ASP A 213 1.21 -0.25 -3.17
N MET A 214 2.04 0.59 -3.84
CA MET A 214 3.47 0.42 -4.02
C MET A 214 4.25 1.67 -3.55
N SER A 215 3.61 2.53 -2.74
CA SER A 215 4.23 3.76 -2.26
C SER A 215 5.51 3.47 -1.48
N SER A 216 6.54 4.26 -1.72
CA SER A 216 7.85 4.18 -1.04
C SER A 216 8.53 2.79 -1.06
N MET A 217 8.09 1.86 -1.93
CA MET A 217 8.52 0.44 -1.87
C MET A 217 10.04 0.27 -1.87
N PHE A 218 10.76 1.08 -2.64
CA PHE A 218 12.22 1.05 -2.73
C PHE A 218 12.86 2.39 -2.29
N GLN A 219 12.11 3.24 -1.60
CA GLN A 219 12.60 4.55 -1.16
C GLN A 219 13.90 4.41 -0.37
N ARG A 220 14.93 5.18 -0.76
CA ARG A 220 16.27 5.17 -0.16
C ARG A 220 16.99 3.80 -0.18
N CYS A 221 16.76 2.99 -1.21
CA CYS A 221 17.64 1.88 -1.54
C CYS A 221 18.89 2.44 -2.27
N GLU A 222 19.70 3.22 -1.53
CA GLU A 222 20.75 4.08 -2.10
C GLU A 222 21.89 3.32 -2.78
N SER A 223 22.12 2.04 -2.42
CA SER A 223 23.17 1.18 -3.00
C SER A 223 22.68 0.28 -4.14
N LEU A 224 21.38 0.29 -4.43
CA LEU A 224 20.80 -0.57 -5.47
C LEU A 224 21.15 -0.02 -6.85
N THR A 225 21.86 -0.80 -7.66
CA THR A 225 22.35 -0.36 -8.99
C THR A 225 21.43 -0.76 -10.13
N SER A 226 20.68 -1.85 -9.97
CA SER A 226 19.69 -2.36 -10.93
C SER A 226 18.57 -3.09 -10.21
N LEU A 227 17.40 -3.14 -10.84
CA LEU A 227 16.22 -3.83 -10.32
C LEU A 227 15.42 -4.40 -11.48
N ASP A 228 15.12 -5.70 -11.43
CA ASP A 228 14.26 -6.37 -12.40
C ASP A 228 12.81 -6.41 -11.88
N LEU A 229 11.93 -5.67 -12.56
CA LEU A 229 10.50 -5.59 -12.30
C LEU A 229 9.68 -6.13 -13.48
N SER A 230 10.28 -6.94 -14.35
CA SER A 230 9.64 -7.43 -15.57
C SER A 230 8.38 -8.29 -15.34
N ASN A 231 8.25 -8.86 -14.15
CA ASN A 231 7.08 -9.65 -13.74
C ASN A 231 6.00 -8.84 -12.99
N PHE A 232 6.24 -7.53 -12.72
CA PHE A 232 5.27 -6.71 -12.00
C PHE A 232 4.05 -6.39 -12.87
N ASN A 233 2.87 -6.66 -12.35
CA ASN A 233 1.59 -6.21 -12.90
C ASN A 233 1.04 -5.07 -12.03
N THR A 234 1.00 -3.88 -12.57
CA THR A 234 0.58 -2.66 -11.84
C THR A 234 -0.83 -2.19 -12.19
N ALA A 235 -1.62 -3.04 -12.87
CA ALA A 235 -2.94 -2.65 -13.36
C ALA A 235 -3.95 -2.23 -12.27
N LYS A 236 -3.74 -2.65 -11.01
CA LYS A 236 -4.57 -2.26 -9.87
C LYS A 236 -3.94 -1.20 -8.98
N VAL A 237 -2.69 -0.81 -9.24
CA VAL A 237 -1.97 0.15 -8.40
C VAL A 237 -2.57 1.54 -8.54
N THR A 238 -2.85 2.18 -7.42
CA THR A 238 -3.42 3.53 -7.35
C THR A 238 -2.41 4.58 -6.92
N THR A 239 -1.36 4.21 -6.18
CA THR A 239 -0.27 5.09 -5.77
C THR A 239 1.10 4.47 -6.02
N MET A 240 2.01 5.28 -6.57
CA MET A 240 3.43 5.00 -6.77
C MET A 240 4.28 6.13 -6.16
N GLU A 241 3.70 6.86 -5.19
CA GLU A 241 4.37 7.93 -4.46
C GLU A 241 5.70 7.43 -3.92
N GLU A 242 6.79 8.21 -4.16
CA GLU A 242 8.14 7.93 -3.64
C GLU A 242 8.71 6.53 -3.97
N MET A 243 8.14 5.77 -4.92
CA MET A 243 8.49 4.35 -5.13
C MET A 243 9.99 4.12 -5.30
N PHE A 244 10.72 5.03 -5.97
CA PHE A 244 12.18 4.98 -6.16
C PHE A 244 12.89 6.22 -5.60
N HIS A 245 12.26 6.95 -4.70
CA HIS A 245 12.80 8.18 -4.10
C HIS A 245 14.17 7.94 -3.47
N ILE A 246 15.18 8.73 -3.86
CA ILE A 246 16.58 8.64 -3.39
C ILE A 246 17.26 7.27 -3.69
N CYS A 247 16.91 6.63 -4.82
CA CYS A 247 17.65 5.49 -5.35
C CYS A 247 18.90 5.99 -6.13
N LYS A 248 19.87 6.58 -5.43
CA LYS A 248 20.97 7.35 -6.01
C LYS A 248 21.88 6.55 -6.94
N SER A 249 22.08 5.25 -6.69
CA SER A 249 22.97 4.40 -7.48
C SER A 249 22.28 3.69 -8.65
N LEU A 250 20.96 3.83 -8.76
CA LEU A 250 20.18 3.17 -9.82
C LEU A 250 20.52 3.79 -11.19
N THR A 251 21.10 2.99 -12.11
CA THR A 251 21.57 3.49 -13.40
C THR A 251 20.58 3.28 -14.53
N SER A 252 19.75 2.24 -14.42
CA SER A 252 18.70 1.90 -15.39
C SER A 252 17.53 1.22 -14.70
N LEU A 253 16.34 1.38 -15.27
CA LEU A 253 15.11 0.78 -14.77
C LEU A 253 14.19 0.48 -15.96
N ASN A 254 13.72 -0.76 -16.07
CA ASN A 254 12.76 -1.15 -17.09
C ASN A 254 11.34 -1.15 -16.51
N LEU A 255 10.51 -0.20 -16.94
CA LEU A 255 9.11 -0.04 -16.55
C LEU A 255 8.14 -0.26 -17.73
N SER A 256 8.59 -0.88 -18.81
CA SER A 256 7.79 -1.02 -20.05
C SER A 256 6.49 -1.83 -19.86
N ASN A 257 6.42 -2.67 -18.83
CA ASN A 257 5.24 -3.46 -18.46
C ASN A 257 4.31 -2.76 -17.45
N PHE A 258 4.69 -1.56 -16.94
CA PHE A 258 3.86 -0.83 -15.99
C PHE A 258 2.60 -0.28 -16.66
N ASN A 259 1.46 -0.64 -16.12
CA ASN A 259 0.17 -0.04 -16.44
C ASN A 259 -0.20 0.97 -15.34
N THR A 260 -0.11 2.25 -15.66
CA THR A 260 -0.39 3.34 -14.70
C THR A 260 -1.77 3.96 -14.87
N SER A 261 -2.68 3.30 -15.61
CA SER A 261 -4.01 3.85 -15.91
C SER A 261 -4.90 4.11 -14.70
N ASN A 262 -4.63 3.46 -13.57
CA ASN A 262 -5.33 3.68 -12.31
C ASN A 262 -4.54 4.53 -11.29
N VAL A 263 -3.30 4.91 -11.62
CA VAL A 263 -2.44 5.67 -10.70
C VAL A 263 -2.92 7.11 -10.61
N ILE A 264 -3.06 7.60 -9.37
CA ILE A 264 -3.50 8.95 -9.04
C ILE A 264 -2.32 9.78 -8.54
N ASP A 265 -1.38 9.16 -7.81
CA ASP A 265 -0.23 9.80 -7.21
C ASP A 265 1.09 9.21 -7.72
N MET A 266 1.96 10.07 -8.27
CA MET A 266 3.32 9.81 -8.73
C MET A 266 4.32 10.80 -8.12
N SER A 267 3.95 11.45 -6.98
CA SER A 267 4.84 12.43 -6.33
C SER A 267 6.15 11.78 -5.93
N ASP A 268 7.21 12.53 -6.12
CA ASP A 268 8.59 12.16 -5.77
C ASP A 268 9.06 10.78 -6.27
N MET A 269 8.36 10.17 -7.26
CA MET A 269 8.58 8.79 -7.70
C MET A 269 10.04 8.49 -8.04
N PHE A 270 10.76 9.46 -8.64
CA PHE A 270 12.17 9.35 -9.02
C PHE A 270 13.04 10.46 -8.39
N TYR A 271 12.55 11.12 -7.35
CA TYR A 271 13.29 12.18 -6.65
C TYR A 271 14.71 11.72 -6.28
N GLU A 272 15.75 12.52 -6.57
CA GLU A 272 17.17 12.18 -6.35
C GLU A 272 17.66 10.83 -6.94
N CYS A 273 17.06 10.33 -8.03
CA CYS A 273 17.62 9.24 -8.83
C CYS A 273 18.75 9.78 -9.72
N SER A 274 19.81 10.33 -9.10
CA SER A 274 20.84 11.14 -9.77
C SER A 274 21.72 10.38 -10.76
N SER A 275 21.87 9.04 -10.60
CA SER A 275 22.62 8.19 -11.53
C SER A 275 21.78 7.63 -12.67
N LEU A 276 20.45 7.79 -12.65
CA LEU A 276 19.56 7.27 -13.67
C LEU A 276 19.75 8.05 -14.98
N THR A 277 20.24 7.36 -16.03
CA THR A 277 20.60 8.00 -17.30
C THR A 277 19.49 7.94 -18.32
N THR A 278 18.75 6.85 -18.36
CA THR A 278 17.64 6.63 -19.30
C THR A 278 16.47 5.97 -18.60
N LEU A 279 15.26 6.37 -19.01
CA LEU A 279 14.02 5.80 -18.49
C LEU A 279 12.97 5.82 -19.61
N ASP A 280 12.42 4.66 -19.94
CA ASP A 280 11.30 4.57 -20.89
C ASP A 280 9.98 4.64 -20.12
N LEU A 281 9.26 5.75 -20.30
CA LEU A 281 7.94 6.01 -19.75
C LEU A 281 6.83 5.96 -20.82
N SER A 282 7.10 5.35 -21.96
CA SER A 282 6.12 5.28 -23.08
C SER A 282 4.85 4.49 -22.72
N SER A 283 4.94 3.57 -21.74
CA SER A 283 3.80 2.82 -21.19
C SER A 283 2.98 3.62 -20.16
N PHE A 284 3.52 4.75 -19.66
CA PHE A 284 2.85 5.51 -18.60
C PHE A 284 1.63 6.26 -19.15
N ASN A 285 0.51 6.00 -18.52
CA ASN A 285 -0.72 6.72 -18.70
C ASN A 285 -0.94 7.69 -17.53
N THR A 286 -0.86 8.98 -17.78
CA THR A 286 -1.03 10.02 -16.76
C THR A 286 -2.44 10.59 -16.69
N SER A 287 -3.42 10.00 -17.38
CA SER A 287 -4.76 10.57 -17.52
C SER A 287 -5.52 10.70 -16.18
N ASN A 288 -5.20 9.86 -15.19
CA ASN A 288 -5.79 9.92 -13.85
C ASN A 288 -4.87 10.55 -12.80
N VAL A 289 -3.62 10.85 -13.16
CA VAL A 289 -2.64 11.39 -12.20
C VAL A 289 -2.99 12.83 -11.85
N THR A 290 -3.11 13.12 -10.57
CA THR A 290 -3.38 14.46 -10.03
C THR A 290 -2.20 15.05 -9.27
N ASN A 291 -1.25 14.21 -8.84
CA ASN A 291 -0.07 14.61 -8.11
C ASN A 291 1.21 14.10 -8.80
N MET A 292 2.08 15.02 -9.19
CA MET A 292 3.40 14.81 -9.79
C MET A 292 4.45 15.71 -9.11
N PHE A 293 4.20 16.14 -7.85
CA PHE A 293 5.14 16.93 -7.07
C PHE A 293 6.51 16.26 -7.09
N GLY A 294 7.58 17.00 -7.33
CA GLY A 294 8.97 16.54 -7.26
C GLY A 294 9.35 15.32 -8.11
N MET A 295 8.49 14.81 -9.00
CA MET A 295 8.62 13.49 -9.68
C MET A 295 10.02 13.23 -10.26
N PHE A 296 10.69 14.24 -10.81
CA PHE A 296 12.04 14.16 -11.39
C PHE A 296 13.03 15.11 -10.73
N CYS A 297 12.73 15.64 -9.54
CA CYS A 297 13.61 16.52 -8.81
C CYS A 297 14.97 15.84 -8.58
N ASP A 298 16.06 16.56 -8.82
CA ASP A 298 17.45 16.08 -8.70
C ASP A 298 17.81 14.83 -9.56
N CYS A 299 17.02 14.52 -10.59
CA CYS A 299 17.36 13.54 -11.62
C CYS A 299 18.35 14.15 -12.63
N SER A 300 19.55 14.50 -12.18
CA SER A 300 20.50 15.34 -12.94
C SER A 300 21.00 14.70 -14.24
N SER A 301 21.08 13.36 -14.32
CA SER A 301 21.60 12.64 -15.49
C SER A 301 20.52 12.14 -16.47
N LEU A 302 19.24 12.37 -16.16
CA LEU A 302 18.13 11.66 -16.82
C LEU A 302 17.84 12.18 -18.24
N THR A 303 17.75 11.27 -19.18
CA THR A 303 17.15 11.47 -20.50
C THR A 303 15.88 10.62 -20.61
N THR A 304 14.73 11.27 -20.78
CA THR A 304 13.42 10.61 -20.91
C THR A 304 12.41 11.48 -21.63
N SER A 305 11.26 10.89 -21.94
CA SER A 305 10.06 11.64 -22.31
C SER A 305 8.87 11.19 -21.46
N ILE A 306 8.05 12.16 -21.05
CA ILE A 306 6.80 11.89 -20.32
C ILE A 306 5.62 12.49 -21.06
N ASN A 307 4.49 11.77 -21.03
CA ASN A 307 3.24 12.17 -21.67
C ASN A 307 2.26 12.72 -20.62
N ILE A 308 1.91 14.00 -20.69
CA ILE A 308 0.91 14.63 -19.83
C ILE A 308 -0.45 14.58 -20.53
N THR A 309 -1.27 13.61 -20.12
CA THR A 309 -2.60 13.35 -20.69
C THR A 309 -3.75 13.74 -19.76
N ASN A 310 -3.46 14.42 -18.64
CA ASN A 310 -4.44 15.05 -17.74
C ASN A 310 -4.19 16.57 -17.66
N ALA A 311 -5.18 17.37 -17.99
CA ALA A 311 -5.12 18.83 -17.83
C ALA A 311 -5.40 19.31 -16.39
N ASN A 312 -5.78 18.40 -15.48
CA ASN A 312 -6.21 18.68 -14.12
C ASN A 312 -5.20 18.23 -13.06
N VAL A 313 -3.92 18.04 -13.42
CA VAL A 313 -2.86 17.79 -12.43
C VAL A 313 -2.79 18.97 -11.48
N LYS A 314 -2.93 18.72 -10.18
CA LYS A 314 -3.03 19.76 -9.14
C LYS A 314 -1.66 20.10 -8.53
N TYR A 315 -0.85 19.09 -8.27
CA TYR A 315 0.43 19.21 -7.57
C TYR A 315 1.55 18.81 -8.51
N TYR A 316 2.42 19.76 -8.86
CA TYR A 316 3.57 19.58 -9.77
C TYR A 316 4.75 20.47 -9.40
N ASP A 317 4.70 21.15 -8.25
CA ASP A 317 5.81 21.96 -7.76
C ASP A 317 7.07 21.10 -7.66
N GLN A 318 8.22 21.70 -7.91
CA GLN A 318 9.51 21.04 -7.93
C GLN A 318 9.66 19.87 -8.92
N MET A 319 8.66 19.57 -9.77
CA MET A 319 8.68 18.40 -10.66
C MET A 319 9.98 18.24 -11.45
N PHE A 320 10.60 19.35 -11.87
CA PHE A 320 11.84 19.37 -12.67
C PHE A 320 12.97 20.17 -12.01
N LEU A 321 12.90 20.42 -10.71
CA LEU A 321 13.96 21.13 -9.98
C LEU A 321 15.27 20.34 -10.07
N VAL A 322 16.35 20.95 -10.59
CA VAL A 322 17.67 20.31 -10.82
C VAL A 322 17.63 19.06 -11.71
N ALA A 323 16.56 18.85 -12.48
CA ALA A 323 16.44 17.73 -13.40
C ALA A 323 17.24 17.96 -14.70
N ALA A 324 17.82 16.89 -15.26
CA ALA A 324 18.55 16.90 -16.55
C ALA A 324 19.58 18.03 -16.64
N THR A 325 20.41 18.20 -15.62
CA THR A 325 21.43 19.27 -15.56
C THR A 325 22.79 18.84 -16.11
N ASN A 326 23.04 17.52 -16.18
CA ASN A 326 24.30 16.99 -16.71
C ASN A 326 24.34 17.08 -18.25
N SER A 327 25.57 17.17 -18.79
CA SER A 327 25.77 17.24 -20.25
C SER A 327 25.15 16.04 -20.96
N GLY A 328 24.32 16.31 -21.97
CA GLY A 328 23.63 15.29 -22.74
C GLY A 328 22.29 14.80 -22.17
N ALA A 329 21.97 15.13 -20.91
CA ALA A 329 20.66 14.82 -20.32
C ALA A 329 19.55 15.73 -20.90
N GLN A 330 18.36 15.17 -21.07
CA GLN A 330 17.20 15.93 -21.54
C GLN A 330 15.89 15.27 -21.12
N ILE A 331 14.93 16.03 -20.60
CA ILE A 331 13.56 15.59 -20.37
C ILE A 331 12.62 16.28 -21.36
N THR A 332 11.85 15.50 -22.11
CA THR A 332 10.85 15.98 -23.08
C THR A 332 9.45 15.75 -22.55
N VAL A 333 8.63 16.83 -22.46
CA VAL A 333 7.27 16.76 -21.93
C VAL A 333 6.27 16.87 -23.08
N ASN A 334 5.71 15.73 -23.51
CA ASN A 334 4.61 15.70 -24.47
C ASN A 334 3.27 15.94 -23.77
N TYR A 335 2.27 16.43 -24.50
CA TYR A 335 1.03 16.87 -23.87
C TYR A 335 -0.18 16.80 -24.81
N ILE A 336 -1.39 16.62 -24.24
CA ILE A 336 -2.64 16.89 -24.96
C ILE A 336 -2.88 18.40 -25.07
N VAL A 337 -3.64 18.83 -26.07
CA VAL A 337 -3.88 20.27 -26.33
C VAL A 337 -4.39 21.00 -25.10
N SER A 338 -5.34 20.40 -24.38
CA SER A 338 -5.93 20.99 -23.17
C SER A 338 -4.94 21.15 -22.01
N ALA A 339 -3.86 20.37 -21.96
CA ALA A 339 -2.81 20.46 -20.94
C ALA A 339 -1.67 21.42 -21.30
N SER A 340 -1.69 22.07 -22.46
CA SER A 340 -0.57 22.91 -22.95
C SER A 340 -0.13 23.99 -21.96
N ALA A 341 -1.07 24.75 -21.40
CA ALA A 341 -0.76 25.81 -20.42
C ALA A 341 -0.29 25.25 -19.07
N LEU A 342 -0.77 24.08 -18.66
CA LEU A 342 -0.31 23.37 -17.48
C LEU A 342 1.15 22.93 -17.64
N VAL A 343 1.49 22.35 -18.79
CA VAL A 343 2.87 21.89 -19.10
C VAL A 343 3.85 23.05 -19.10
N ASP A 344 3.47 24.24 -19.57
CA ASP A 344 4.33 25.44 -19.47
C ASP A 344 4.65 25.78 -18.01
N LYS A 345 3.66 25.65 -17.10
CA LYS A 345 3.85 25.85 -15.65
C LYS A 345 4.72 24.76 -15.04
N MET A 346 4.50 23.48 -15.40
CA MET A 346 5.32 22.35 -14.96
C MET A 346 6.79 22.55 -15.35
N ILE A 347 7.07 22.93 -16.61
CA ILE A 347 8.42 23.17 -17.09
C ILE A 347 9.05 24.38 -16.38
N ALA A 348 8.27 25.37 -15.99
CA ALA A 348 8.77 26.53 -15.25
C ALA A 348 9.29 26.19 -13.83
N THR A 349 9.02 24.98 -13.29
CA THR A 349 9.59 24.52 -12.00
C THR A 349 11.06 24.14 -12.11
N LYS A 350 11.60 24.02 -13.31
CA LYS A 350 13.00 23.64 -13.56
C LYS A 350 14.00 24.72 -13.10
N SER A 351 15.20 24.29 -12.70
CA SER A 351 16.33 25.21 -12.50
C SER A 351 16.88 25.75 -13.83
N THR A 352 17.67 26.82 -13.77
CA THR A 352 18.23 27.45 -14.97
C THR A 352 19.15 26.55 -15.80
N GLN A 353 19.81 25.56 -15.15
CA GLN A 353 20.69 24.59 -15.81
C GLN A 353 19.93 23.36 -16.35
N SER A 354 18.67 23.19 -15.97
CA SER A 354 17.88 22.00 -16.37
C SER A 354 17.50 22.05 -17.85
N ASN A 355 17.80 20.96 -18.57
CA ASN A 355 17.40 20.78 -19.96
C ASN A 355 16.05 20.04 -20.06
N VAL A 356 14.98 20.74 -19.69
CA VAL A 356 13.61 20.25 -19.82
C VAL A 356 12.91 21.07 -20.89
N ILE A 357 12.35 20.37 -21.89
CA ILE A 357 11.75 20.99 -23.06
C ILE A 357 10.30 20.54 -23.26
N LYS A 358 9.50 21.42 -23.85
CA LYS A 358 8.15 21.09 -24.31
C LYS A 358 8.25 20.27 -25.59
N GLY A 359 7.61 19.11 -25.62
CA GLY A 359 7.64 18.15 -26.71
C GLY A 359 6.45 18.27 -27.66
N ASN A 360 5.99 17.13 -28.16
CA ASN A 360 4.94 17.04 -29.16
C ASN A 360 3.53 17.05 -28.55
N VAL A 361 2.56 17.53 -29.34
CA VAL A 361 1.14 17.39 -29.02
C VAL A 361 0.71 15.95 -29.21
N ILE A 362 0.12 15.37 -28.17
CA ILE A 362 -0.46 14.02 -28.21
C ILE A 362 -1.85 14.10 -28.84
N PRO A 363 -2.17 13.29 -29.87
CA PRO A 363 -3.50 13.27 -30.47
C PRO A 363 -4.59 12.84 -29.47
N GLU A 364 -5.73 13.52 -29.53
CA GLU A 364 -6.96 13.08 -28.87
C GLU A 364 -7.99 12.70 -29.93
N TYR A 365 -8.84 11.73 -29.61
CA TYR A 365 -9.81 11.16 -30.53
C TYR A 365 -11.24 11.45 -30.07
N SER A 366 -12.20 11.44 -30.99
CA SER A 366 -13.60 11.67 -30.65
C SER A 366 -14.27 10.41 -30.10
N ILE A 367 -15.26 10.62 -29.20
CA ILE A 367 -16.16 9.58 -28.71
C ILE A 367 -17.57 10.00 -29.06
N THR A 368 -18.23 9.21 -29.88
CA THR A 368 -19.64 9.42 -30.27
C THR A 368 -20.50 8.34 -29.66
N ILE A 369 -21.47 8.71 -28.85
CA ILE A 369 -22.46 7.79 -28.26
C ILE A 369 -23.74 7.86 -29.07
N THR A 370 -24.29 6.72 -29.46
CA THR A 370 -25.53 6.62 -30.25
C THR A 370 -26.53 5.69 -29.58
N GLY A 371 -27.81 6.05 -29.68
CA GLY A 371 -28.93 5.17 -29.32
C GLY A 371 -29.24 5.08 -27.81
N ASN A 372 -28.65 5.95 -26.99
CA ASN A 372 -29.05 6.07 -25.58
C ASN A 372 -28.66 7.45 -25.03
N ASP A 373 -29.64 8.33 -24.88
CA ASP A 373 -29.43 9.73 -24.43
C ASP A 373 -29.18 9.85 -22.92
N ASP A 374 -29.40 8.80 -22.12
CA ASP A 374 -29.09 8.77 -20.70
C ASP A 374 -27.62 8.46 -20.40
N ILE A 375 -26.85 8.08 -21.42
CA ILE A 375 -25.44 7.68 -21.22
C ILE A 375 -24.51 8.77 -21.67
N LYS A 376 -23.53 9.09 -20.81
CA LYS A 376 -22.37 9.94 -21.09
C LYS A 376 -21.09 9.14 -20.87
N TYR A 377 -19.97 9.68 -21.31
CA TYR A 377 -18.67 9.16 -20.91
C TYR A 377 -17.98 10.09 -19.90
N GLU A 378 -17.17 9.51 -19.05
CA GLU A 378 -16.28 10.21 -18.13
C GLU A 378 -14.84 9.80 -18.43
N SER A 379 -13.99 10.79 -18.64
CA SER A 379 -12.55 10.62 -18.88
C SER A 379 -11.84 11.96 -18.73
N ASN A 380 -10.62 11.95 -18.20
CA ASN A 380 -9.77 13.14 -18.11
C ASN A 380 -9.10 13.50 -19.44
N SER A 381 -9.09 12.58 -20.41
CA SER A 381 -8.49 12.74 -21.73
C SER A 381 -9.13 11.76 -22.72
N ARG A 382 -8.87 11.98 -24.01
CA ARG A 382 -9.26 11.07 -25.09
C ARG A 382 -8.04 10.62 -25.90
N ALA A 383 -6.86 10.76 -25.31
CA ALA A 383 -5.64 10.24 -25.89
C ALA A 383 -5.61 8.70 -25.85
N LYS A 384 -4.82 8.08 -26.73
CA LYS A 384 -4.60 6.62 -26.73
C LYS A 384 -4.20 6.13 -25.35
N GLY A 385 -4.78 5.01 -24.91
CA GLY A 385 -4.47 4.37 -23.63
C GLY A 385 -5.26 4.91 -22.45
N THR A 386 -5.99 6.02 -22.60
CA THR A 386 -6.83 6.58 -21.53
C THR A 386 -8.03 5.69 -21.25
N LYS A 387 -8.31 5.44 -19.97
CA LYS A 387 -9.53 4.76 -19.53
C LYS A 387 -10.74 5.68 -19.67
N VAL A 388 -11.80 5.16 -20.26
CA VAL A 388 -13.09 5.84 -20.43
C VAL A 388 -14.17 5.01 -19.78
N THR A 389 -14.99 5.64 -18.95
CA THR A 389 -16.12 5.01 -18.26
C THR A 389 -17.44 5.55 -18.81
N LEU A 390 -18.38 4.66 -19.14
CA LEU A 390 -19.74 5.02 -19.49
C LEU A 390 -20.61 5.06 -18.25
N THR A 391 -21.32 6.18 -18.04
CA THR A 391 -22.15 6.42 -16.87
C THR A 391 -23.54 6.91 -17.28
N SER A 392 -24.55 6.64 -16.43
CA SER A 392 -25.88 7.18 -16.61
C SER A 392 -25.93 8.65 -16.16
N ILE A 393 -26.54 9.51 -16.97
CA ILE A 393 -26.78 10.92 -16.63
C ILE A 393 -27.77 11.01 -15.46
N SER A 394 -28.82 10.18 -15.47
CA SER A 394 -29.83 10.11 -14.41
C SER A 394 -29.32 9.43 -13.13
N GLY A 395 -28.23 8.66 -13.19
CA GLY A 395 -27.73 7.84 -12.09
C GLY A 395 -28.56 6.60 -11.76
N ASN A 396 -29.56 6.28 -12.60
CA ASN A 396 -30.51 5.20 -12.35
C ASN A 396 -30.24 3.93 -13.20
N ASN A 397 -29.23 3.98 -14.05
CA ASN A 397 -28.85 2.87 -14.94
C ASN A 397 -27.35 2.57 -14.83
N TYR A 398 -27.00 1.28 -14.82
CA TYR A 398 -25.64 0.82 -14.90
C TYR A 398 -25.39 0.12 -16.24
N VAL A 399 -24.32 0.51 -16.95
CA VAL A 399 -23.99 -0.08 -18.25
C VAL A 399 -23.32 -1.44 -18.03
N THR A 400 -23.89 -2.48 -18.63
CA THR A 400 -23.35 -3.86 -18.52
C THR A 400 -22.59 -4.31 -19.75
N SER A 401 -22.93 -3.75 -20.92
CA SER A 401 -22.19 -3.97 -22.15
C SER A 401 -22.55 -2.92 -23.20
N PHE A 402 -21.71 -2.78 -24.21
CA PHE A 402 -21.91 -1.89 -25.37
C PHE A 402 -21.12 -2.40 -26.57
N LYS A 403 -21.35 -1.83 -27.75
CA LYS A 403 -20.47 -2.02 -28.89
C LYS A 403 -19.56 -0.80 -29.07
N MET A 404 -18.26 -1.04 -29.18
CA MET A 404 -17.25 -0.03 -29.55
C MET A 404 -16.78 -0.33 -30.98
N ASN A 405 -17.05 0.57 -31.91
CA ASN A 405 -16.76 0.40 -33.33
C ASN A 405 -17.24 -0.97 -33.89
N GLY A 406 -18.43 -1.41 -33.44
CA GLY A 406 -19.04 -2.68 -33.83
C GLY A 406 -18.64 -3.90 -32.98
N THR A 407 -17.56 -3.83 -32.19
CA THR A 407 -17.10 -4.91 -31.30
C THR A 407 -17.76 -4.82 -29.93
N THR A 408 -18.32 -5.93 -29.43
CA THR A 408 -18.96 -5.98 -28.11
C THR A 408 -17.91 -5.91 -26.99
N ILE A 409 -18.12 -5.01 -26.06
CA ILE A 409 -17.36 -4.85 -24.81
C ILE A 409 -18.30 -5.15 -23.65
N ASN A 410 -17.89 -6.02 -22.73
CA ASN A 410 -18.62 -6.30 -21.49
C ASN A 410 -18.13 -5.35 -20.38
N GLY A 411 -19.07 -4.87 -19.58
CA GLY A 411 -18.82 -3.83 -18.57
C GLY A 411 -19.15 -2.44 -19.09
N ASN A 412 -18.72 -1.43 -18.35
CA ASN A 412 -18.97 -0.02 -18.63
C ASN A 412 -17.71 0.78 -18.95
N GLU A 413 -16.57 0.13 -19.14
CA GLU A 413 -15.27 0.77 -19.34
C GLU A 413 -14.58 0.26 -20.60
N PHE A 414 -13.76 1.12 -21.21
CA PHE A 414 -12.83 0.74 -22.28
C PHE A 414 -11.57 1.61 -22.25
N ILE A 415 -10.53 1.13 -22.91
CA ILE A 415 -9.29 1.90 -23.12
C ILE A 415 -9.35 2.56 -24.49
N MET A 416 -9.09 3.86 -24.53
CA MET A 416 -9.14 4.66 -25.75
C MET A 416 -8.13 4.12 -26.79
N PRO A 417 -8.57 3.69 -27.98
CA PRO A 417 -7.67 3.24 -29.05
C PRO A 417 -6.96 4.44 -29.70
N ASN A 418 -6.13 4.16 -30.71
CA ASN A 418 -5.47 5.19 -31.53
C ASN A 418 -6.38 5.67 -32.70
N SER A 419 -7.66 5.90 -32.40
CA SER A 419 -8.66 6.30 -33.41
C SER A 419 -9.94 6.79 -32.73
N ASP A 420 -10.78 7.48 -33.47
CA ASP A 420 -12.16 7.83 -33.07
C ASP A 420 -12.98 6.59 -32.72
N VAL A 421 -13.88 6.76 -31.77
CA VAL A 421 -14.72 5.70 -31.22
C VAL A 421 -16.20 6.03 -31.39
N THR A 422 -16.97 5.05 -31.89
CA THR A 422 -18.43 5.08 -31.86
C THR A 422 -18.95 4.02 -30.91
N ILE A 423 -19.71 4.46 -29.91
CA ILE A 423 -20.38 3.62 -28.90
C ILE A 423 -21.85 3.45 -29.32
N SER A 424 -22.30 2.21 -29.39
CA SER A 424 -23.68 1.86 -29.77
C SER A 424 -24.17 0.62 -29.03
N ASN A 425 -25.44 0.25 -29.21
CA ASN A 425 -26.04 -0.96 -28.63
C ASN A 425 -25.73 -1.10 -27.13
N ILE A 426 -25.97 -0.02 -26.38
CA ILE A 426 -25.67 0.03 -24.95
C ILE A 426 -26.76 -0.73 -24.20
N VAL A 427 -26.34 -1.71 -23.39
CA VAL A 427 -27.21 -2.50 -22.50
C VAL A 427 -27.05 -1.98 -21.08
N THR A 428 -28.14 -1.66 -20.46
CA THR A 428 -28.16 -1.14 -19.07
C THR A 428 -29.06 -1.99 -18.18
N ILE A 429 -28.77 -1.96 -16.89
CA ILE A 429 -29.67 -2.48 -15.84
C ILE A 429 -29.99 -1.38 -14.84
N PRO A 430 -31.18 -1.36 -14.22
CA PRO A 430 -31.50 -0.41 -13.18
C PRO A 430 -30.49 -0.49 -12.01
N CYS A 431 -30.13 0.67 -11.47
CA CYS A 431 -29.27 0.76 -10.28
C CYS A 431 -29.69 1.95 -9.42
N LYS A 432 -29.05 2.08 -8.25
CA LYS A 432 -29.18 3.26 -7.40
C LYS A 432 -27.78 3.76 -7.04
N THR A 433 -27.52 5.03 -7.28
CA THR A 433 -26.30 5.68 -6.79
C THR A 433 -26.57 6.34 -5.44
N ILE A 434 -25.70 6.07 -4.46
CA ILE A 434 -25.65 6.72 -3.15
C ILE A 434 -24.25 7.34 -3.04
N GLU A 435 -24.17 8.66 -2.85
CA GLU A 435 -22.90 9.35 -2.77
C GLU A 435 -22.92 10.50 -1.76
N THR A 436 -21.75 10.83 -1.19
CA THR A 436 -21.53 12.04 -0.42
C THR A 436 -21.35 13.24 -1.36
N ALA A 437 -21.57 14.44 -0.83
CA ALA A 437 -21.04 15.64 -1.48
C ALA A 437 -19.51 15.54 -1.48
N HIS A 438 -18.93 15.58 -2.69
CA HIS A 438 -17.47 15.58 -2.80
C HIS A 438 -16.90 16.93 -2.38
N ASN A 439 -15.93 16.90 -1.51
CA ASN A 439 -15.05 17.95 -1.03
C ASN A 439 -15.64 19.37 -0.85
N PRO A 440 -15.74 19.92 0.40
CA PRO A 440 -15.52 19.18 1.66
C PRO A 440 -16.79 18.45 2.09
N TYR A 441 -16.68 17.26 2.65
CA TYR A 441 -17.79 16.66 3.35
C TYR A 441 -17.88 17.21 4.79
N LEU A 442 -19.06 17.06 5.40
CA LEU A 442 -19.35 17.68 6.69
C LEU A 442 -18.54 17.04 7.82
N ASP A 443 -17.82 17.87 8.57
CA ASP A 443 -17.08 17.46 9.77
C ASP A 443 -18.00 17.11 10.92
N SER A 444 -17.49 16.32 11.87
CA SER A 444 -18.16 15.97 13.13
C SER A 444 -19.55 15.34 12.94
N GLN A 445 -19.68 14.43 11.97
CA GLN A 445 -20.89 13.65 11.75
C GLN A 445 -20.83 12.32 12.52
N ASP A 446 -21.95 11.87 13.06
CA ASP A 446 -22.05 10.56 13.71
C ASP A 446 -23.25 9.79 13.16
N ASN A 447 -22.96 8.65 12.50
CA ASN A 447 -23.95 7.74 11.92
C ASN A 447 -25.02 8.41 11.04
N VAL A 448 -24.63 9.44 10.28
CA VAL A 448 -25.57 10.11 9.35
C VAL A 448 -25.92 9.17 8.21
N ILE A 449 -27.20 8.99 7.94
CA ILE A 449 -27.66 8.18 6.81
C ILE A 449 -27.41 8.96 5.52
N LEU A 450 -26.51 8.44 4.67
CA LEU A 450 -26.26 8.97 3.32
C LEU A 450 -27.36 8.58 2.35
N GLY A 451 -27.85 7.37 2.48
CA GLY A 451 -28.96 6.88 1.66
C GLY A 451 -29.38 5.47 2.07
N GLU A 452 -30.61 5.15 1.74
CA GLU A 452 -31.18 3.83 1.89
C GLU A 452 -32.13 3.53 0.73
N HIS A 453 -32.24 2.24 0.36
CA HIS A 453 -33.12 1.82 -0.71
C HIS A 453 -33.50 0.33 -0.61
N THR A 454 -34.75 0.02 -1.00
CA THR A 454 -35.24 -1.35 -1.16
C THR A 454 -35.49 -1.62 -2.64
N PHE A 455 -34.92 -2.73 -3.14
CA PHE A 455 -35.15 -3.19 -4.51
C PHE A 455 -36.16 -4.34 -4.48
N GLU A 456 -37.41 -4.06 -4.80
CA GLU A 456 -38.50 -5.03 -4.78
C GLU A 456 -38.19 -6.23 -5.69
N GLY A 457 -38.25 -7.43 -5.13
CA GLY A 457 -38.02 -8.69 -5.83
C GLY A 457 -36.54 -9.09 -6.02
N ALA A 458 -35.59 -8.25 -5.66
CA ALA A 458 -34.17 -8.62 -5.73
C ALA A 458 -33.84 -9.66 -4.64
N LYS A 459 -32.98 -10.64 -4.97
CA LYS A 459 -32.48 -11.68 -4.05
C LYS A 459 -31.20 -11.26 -3.36
N SER A 460 -30.40 -10.48 -4.04
CA SER A 460 -29.16 -9.90 -3.51
C SER A 460 -28.84 -8.59 -4.20
N LEU A 461 -27.87 -7.84 -3.66
CA LEU A 461 -27.36 -6.61 -4.22
C LEU A 461 -25.87 -6.74 -4.47
N THR A 462 -25.39 -6.27 -5.62
CA THR A 462 -23.97 -6.01 -5.87
C THR A 462 -23.72 -4.53 -5.64
N VAL A 463 -22.78 -4.20 -4.77
CA VAL A 463 -22.45 -2.81 -4.44
C VAL A 463 -21.02 -2.53 -4.89
N ILE A 464 -20.88 -1.57 -5.79
CA ILE A 464 -19.58 -1.05 -6.23
C ILE A 464 -19.30 0.19 -5.41
N LEU A 465 -18.27 0.12 -4.58
CA LEU A 465 -17.83 1.20 -3.69
C LEU A 465 -16.61 1.90 -4.28
N ASP A 466 -16.61 3.22 -4.25
CA ASP A 466 -15.46 4.08 -4.55
C ASP A 466 -15.40 5.13 -3.44
N TYR A 467 -14.37 5.07 -2.60
CA TYR A 467 -14.29 5.90 -1.40
C TYR A 467 -12.87 6.29 -1.04
N GLU A 468 -12.75 7.43 -0.34
CA GLU A 468 -11.54 7.94 0.28
C GLU A 468 -11.94 8.78 1.50
N THR A 469 -11.38 8.46 2.66
CA THR A 469 -11.65 9.15 3.93
C THR A 469 -10.37 9.27 4.75
N HIS A 470 -10.38 10.06 5.81
CA HIS A 470 -9.24 10.21 6.74
C HIS A 470 -9.12 9.02 7.70
N GLY A 471 -8.48 7.95 7.25
CA GLY A 471 -8.26 6.75 8.04
C GLY A 471 -9.54 5.98 8.40
N THR A 472 -9.42 4.70 8.74
CA THR A 472 -10.56 3.83 9.09
C THR A 472 -11.09 4.05 10.51
N TRP A 473 -10.43 4.86 11.31
CA TRP A 473 -10.77 5.07 12.72
C TRP A 473 -11.49 6.38 12.99
N ALA A 474 -11.20 7.41 12.18
CA ALA A 474 -11.76 8.74 12.32
C ALA A 474 -12.98 8.93 11.41
N ASP A 475 -12.79 8.73 10.10
CA ASP A 475 -13.83 8.89 9.08
C ASP A 475 -14.09 7.55 8.40
N TYR A 476 -15.33 7.09 8.40
CA TYR A 476 -15.68 5.80 7.81
C TYR A 476 -17.15 5.68 7.44
N PHE A 477 -17.43 4.72 6.56
CA PHE A 477 -18.79 4.31 6.20
C PHE A 477 -19.13 2.94 6.78
N ILE A 478 -20.40 2.72 7.11
CA ILE A 478 -20.95 1.40 7.48
C ILE A 478 -22.13 1.09 6.58
N ILE A 479 -22.20 -0.14 6.12
CA ILE A 479 -23.27 -0.63 5.24
C ILE A 479 -24.14 -1.62 6.01
N TYR A 480 -25.44 -1.48 5.88
CA TYR A 480 -26.45 -2.32 6.52
C TYR A 480 -27.34 -2.99 5.45
N ASP A 481 -27.76 -4.20 5.72
CA ASP A 481 -28.62 -5.04 4.88
C ASP A 481 -30.10 -5.06 5.32
N SER A 482 -30.45 -4.28 6.33
CA SER A 482 -31.81 -4.16 6.87
C SER A 482 -32.03 -2.79 7.50
N SER A 483 -33.26 -2.25 7.37
CA SER A 483 -33.66 -0.98 7.99
C SER A 483 -33.64 -1.02 9.52
N THR A 484 -33.78 -2.21 10.12
CA THR A 484 -33.82 -2.42 11.58
C THR A 484 -32.50 -2.89 12.16
N SER A 485 -31.50 -3.22 11.32
CA SER A 485 -30.21 -3.68 11.79
C SER A 485 -29.45 -2.56 12.50
N THR A 486 -28.90 -2.85 13.67
CA THR A 486 -27.95 -2.01 14.39
C THR A 486 -26.50 -2.46 14.15
N THR A 487 -26.30 -3.58 13.46
CA THR A 487 -25.01 -4.13 13.11
C THR A 487 -24.85 -4.08 11.59
N GLY A 488 -23.81 -3.42 11.10
CA GLY A 488 -23.50 -3.40 9.68
C GLY A 488 -23.06 -4.76 9.16
N ILE A 489 -23.10 -4.95 7.84
CA ILE A 489 -22.59 -6.17 7.19
C ILE A 489 -21.11 -6.39 7.56
N ASN A 490 -20.65 -7.65 7.43
CA ASN A 490 -19.26 -8.01 7.76
C ASN A 490 -18.83 -7.60 9.17
N ASN A 491 -19.72 -7.76 10.18
CA ASN A 491 -19.47 -7.43 11.59
C ASN A 491 -19.08 -5.94 11.80
N ASN A 492 -19.83 -5.02 11.22
CA ASN A 492 -19.55 -3.57 11.25
C ASN A 492 -18.21 -3.22 10.58
N LYS A 493 -17.88 -3.86 9.47
CA LYS A 493 -16.72 -3.43 8.67
C LYS A 493 -16.83 -1.93 8.39
N LYS A 494 -15.80 -1.20 8.79
CA LYS A 494 -15.64 0.21 8.48
C LYS A 494 -14.98 0.34 7.11
N TYR A 495 -15.59 1.09 6.22
CA TYR A 495 -15.07 1.39 4.89
C TYR A 495 -14.49 2.81 4.93
N GLY A 496 -13.18 2.93 4.85
CA GLY A 496 -12.48 4.20 4.88
C GLY A 496 -10.97 3.99 4.77
N GLY A 497 -10.23 5.02 4.45
CA GLY A 497 -8.78 4.98 4.32
C GLY A 497 -8.24 6.25 3.66
N ASP A 498 -6.97 6.53 3.85
CA ASP A 498 -6.29 7.75 3.37
C ASP A 498 -6.07 7.75 1.84
N PHE A 499 -6.37 6.63 1.18
CA PHE A 499 -6.28 6.51 -0.27
C PHE A 499 -7.62 6.14 -0.88
N ARG A 500 -7.86 6.66 -2.10
CA ARG A 500 -9.06 6.29 -2.85
C ARG A 500 -9.09 4.81 -3.16
N THR A 501 -10.09 4.13 -2.66
CA THR A 501 -10.26 2.67 -2.74
C THR A 501 -11.53 2.32 -3.51
N GLN A 502 -11.43 1.29 -4.37
CA GLN A 502 -12.59 0.70 -5.04
C GLN A 502 -12.77 -0.74 -4.55
N GLU A 503 -13.98 -1.07 -4.14
CA GLU A 503 -14.35 -2.40 -3.64
C GLU A 503 -15.69 -2.84 -4.20
N ILE A 504 -15.82 -4.13 -4.54
CA ILE A 504 -17.11 -4.72 -4.95
C ILE A 504 -17.53 -5.72 -3.88
N ILE A 505 -18.72 -5.53 -3.33
CA ILE A 505 -19.29 -6.41 -2.32
C ILE A 505 -20.65 -6.95 -2.76
N THR A 506 -21.03 -8.10 -2.25
CA THR A 506 -22.37 -8.68 -2.43
C THR A 506 -23.10 -8.72 -1.10
N ILE A 507 -24.34 -8.22 -1.10
CA ILE A 507 -25.25 -8.23 0.06
C ILE A 507 -26.37 -9.19 -0.25
N ASN A 508 -26.58 -10.22 0.59
CA ASN A 508 -27.67 -11.19 0.46
C ASN A 508 -28.99 -10.63 1.03
N SER A 509 -29.41 -9.50 0.50
CA SER A 509 -30.64 -8.78 0.87
C SER A 509 -31.11 -7.95 -0.33
N ASN A 510 -32.36 -7.56 -0.33
CA ASN A 510 -32.92 -6.59 -1.28
C ASN A 510 -32.88 -5.15 -0.76
N TYR A 511 -32.30 -4.92 0.41
CA TYR A 511 -32.20 -3.63 1.08
C TYR A 511 -30.75 -3.22 1.33
N ILE A 512 -30.47 -1.94 1.23
CA ILE A 512 -29.21 -1.31 1.60
C ILE A 512 -29.45 0.00 2.35
N LYS A 513 -28.67 0.24 3.40
CA LYS A 513 -28.51 1.55 4.03
C LYS A 513 -27.02 1.81 4.24
N ILE A 514 -26.56 3.01 3.95
CA ILE A 514 -25.17 3.42 4.18
C ILE A 514 -25.18 4.61 5.14
N THR A 515 -24.36 4.51 6.20
CA THR A 515 -24.14 5.59 7.15
C THR A 515 -22.70 6.07 7.09
N PHE A 516 -22.47 7.31 7.51
CA PHE A 516 -21.16 7.96 7.58
C PHE A 516 -20.92 8.50 8.98
N THR A 517 -19.69 8.37 9.45
CA THR A 517 -19.17 8.98 10.68
C THR A 517 -17.89 9.72 10.34
N SER A 518 -17.72 10.95 10.81
CA SER A 518 -16.50 11.74 10.67
C SER A 518 -16.10 12.38 12.00
N ASP A 519 -14.83 12.66 12.15
CA ASP A 519 -14.31 13.46 13.28
C ASP A 519 -14.40 14.98 13.01
N SER A 520 -13.66 15.78 13.75
CA SER A 520 -13.66 17.25 13.65
C SER A 520 -12.56 17.79 12.72
N SER A 521 -11.83 16.93 12.00
CA SER A 521 -10.79 17.37 11.06
C SER A 521 -11.40 17.82 9.74
N SER A 522 -10.99 18.99 9.24
CA SER A 522 -11.49 19.56 7.97
C SER A 522 -10.63 19.11 6.79
N ASP A 523 -10.63 17.81 6.52
CA ASP A 523 -9.81 17.22 5.46
C ASP A 523 -10.57 17.14 4.13
N ASN A 524 -9.83 17.29 3.03
CA ASN A 524 -10.37 17.36 1.67
C ASN A 524 -10.31 16.00 0.96
N TYR A 525 -11.05 15.00 1.46
CA TYR A 525 -11.11 13.68 0.84
C TYR A 525 -12.26 13.52 -0.16
N TYR A 526 -12.18 12.49 -1.00
CA TYR A 526 -13.17 12.23 -2.06
C TYR A 526 -14.57 11.92 -1.52
N GLY A 527 -14.68 11.29 -0.35
CA GLY A 527 -15.92 10.78 0.21
C GLY A 527 -16.30 9.39 -0.29
N LEU A 528 -17.58 9.12 -0.50
CA LEU A 528 -18.10 7.84 -0.99
C LEU A 528 -18.97 8.03 -2.22
N LYS A 529 -18.79 7.15 -3.22
CA LYS A 529 -19.79 6.85 -4.26
C LYS A 529 -20.07 5.36 -4.27
N ALA A 530 -21.31 4.97 -4.02
CA ALA A 530 -21.76 3.58 -4.06
C ALA A 530 -22.77 3.42 -5.19
N ILE A 531 -22.52 2.49 -6.11
CA ILE A 531 -23.48 2.08 -7.15
C ILE A 531 -24.06 0.73 -6.72
N VAL A 532 -25.37 0.70 -6.51
CA VAL A 532 -26.09 -0.48 -6.01
C VAL A 532 -26.89 -1.11 -7.13
N ILE A 533 -26.57 -2.34 -7.47
CA ILE A 533 -27.14 -3.09 -8.58
C ILE A 533 -27.95 -4.27 -8.02
N PRO A 534 -29.25 -4.36 -8.29
CA PRO A 534 -30.08 -5.48 -7.84
C PRO A 534 -29.83 -6.73 -8.67
N ASN A 535 -29.77 -7.90 -8.01
CA ASN A 535 -29.71 -9.23 -8.62
C ASN A 535 -31.06 -9.95 -8.38
N TYR A 536 -31.85 -10.11 -9.44
CA TYR A 536 -33.20 -10.69 -9.40
C TYR A 536 -33.22 -12.21 -9.51
#